data_97c51166d6333b6d9f063960610287f4
#
_entry.id   97c51166d6333b6d9f063960610287f4
#
_cell.length_a   1.000
_cell.length_b   1.000
_cell.length_c   1.000
_cell.angle_alpha   90.00
_cell.angle_beta   90.00
_cell.angle_gamma   90.00
#
_symmetry.space_group_name_H-M   'P 1'
#
loop_
_entity.id
_entity.type
_entity.pdbx_description
1 polymer ?
#
loop_
_entity_poly.entity_id
_entity_poly.type
_entity_poly.pdbx_seq_one_letter_code
_entity_poly.pdbx_strand_id
1 'polypeptide(L)'
;MNEKFFRMNSLLDFYGNLLSEKQNKAAYMYYVYDCTINEISSELSISKQAVFDNLKRAENNLEDFEKKLELIKNSKKEEENREIKRKKIETILES
;
A
#
# COMPACT_ATOMS: atom_id res chain seq x y z
N MET A 1 -4.57 10.26 11.31
CA MET A 1 -4.42 9.56 10.03
C MET A 1 -5.60 8.63 9.85
N ASN A 2 -6.30 8.67 8.73
CA ASN A 2 -7.48 7.85 8.54
C ASN A 2 -7.14 6.46 8.00
N GLU A 3 -8.11 5.55 8.06
CA GLU A 3 -7.95 4.15 7.62
C GLU A 3 -7.55 4.04 6.14
N LYS A 4 -8.03 4.93 5.28
CA LYS A 4 -7.70 4.94 3.86
C LYS A 4 -6.20 5.16 3.64
N PHE A 5 -5.56 6.07 4.39
CA PHE A 5 -4.12 6.32 4.28
C PHE A 5 -3.32 5.08 4.71
N PHE A 6 -3.70 4.44 5.80
CA PHE A 6 -3.07 3.19 6.23
C PHE A 6 -3.23 2.10 5.18
N ARG A 7 -4.43 1.96 4.64
CA ARG A 7 -4.71 0.97 3.59
C ARG A 7 -3.86 1.22 2.35
N MET A 8 -3.82 2.47 1.86
CA MET A 8 -3.06 2.83 0.67
C MET A 8 -1.55 2.66 0.88
N ASN A 9 -1.03 3.02 2.06
CA ASN A 9 0.38 2.79 2.39
C ASN A 9 0.74 1.30 2.33
N SER A 10 -0.09 0.43 2.89
CA SER A 10 0.12 -1.01 2.84
C SER A 10 0.09 -1.54 1.41
N LEU A 11 -0.86 -1.08 0.61
CA LEU A 11 -0.98 -1.47 -0.80
C LEU A 11 0.24 -1.00 -1.61
N LEU A 12 0.72 0.20 -1.36
CA LEU A 12 1.90 0.74 -2.04
C LEU A 12 3.17 -0.05 -1.69
N ASP A 13 3.30 -0.50 -0.45
CA ASP A 13 4.44 -1.33 -0.04
C ASP A 13 4.54 -2.61 -0.87
N PHE A 14 3.42 -3.26 -1.14
CA PHE A 14 3.39 -4.52 -1.89
C PHE A 14 3.30 -4.32 -3.40
N TYR A 15 2.54 -3.35 -3.86
CA TYR A 15 2.15 -3.23 -5.27
C TYR A 15 2.55 -1.92 -5.95
N GLY A 16 3.19 -1.00 -5.23
CA GLY A 16 3.55 0.31 -5.79
C GLY A 16 4.34 0.22 -7.09
N ASN A 17 5.26 -0.74 -7.19
CA ASN A 17 6.10 -0.94 -8.36
C ASN A 17 5.35 -1.48 -9.58
N LEU A 18 4.12 -1.96 -9.40
CA LEU A 18 3.26 -2.43 -10.48
C LEU A 18 2.44 -1.32 -11.12
N LEU A 19 2.41 -0.15 -10.50
CA LEU A 19 1.73 1.03 -11.04
C LEU A 19 2.55 1.66 -12.18
N SER A 20 1.88 2.41 -13.08
CA SER A 20 2.59 3.24 -14.03
C SER A 20 3.44 4.28 -13.28
N GLU A 21 4.46 4.82 -13.92
CA GLU A 21 5.35 5.81 -13.29
C GLU A 21 4.58 7.01 -12.74
N LYS A 22 3.64 7.55 -13.50
CA LYS A 22 2.83 8.69 -13.08
C LYS A 22 1.92 8.37 -11.90
N GLN A 23 1.26 7.21 -11.94
CA GLN A 23 0.41 6.74 -10.86
C GLN A 23 1.22 6.49 -9.59
N ASN A 24 2.37 5.85 -9.71
CA ASN A 24 3.29 5.58 -8.61
C ASN A 24 3.73 6.87 -7.93
N LYS A 25 4.26 7.82 -8.70
CA LYS A 25 4.73 9.10 -8.16
C LYS A 25 3.62 9.87 -7.47
N ALA A 26 2.45 10.00 -8.09
CA ALA A 26 1.32 10.71 -7.51
C ALA A 26 0.87 10.05 -6.20
N ALA A 27 0.74 8.74 -6.19
CA ALA A 27 0.30 7.99 -5.02
C ALA A 27 1.29 8.10 -3.85
N TYR A 28 2.59 7.94 -4.10
CA TYR A 28 3.61 8.09 -3.07
C TYR A 28 3.65 9.52 -2.52
N MET A 29 3.60 10.53 -3.37
CA MET A 29 3.59 11.92 -2.92
C MET A 29 2.40 12.21 -2.03
N TYR A 30 1.23 11.71 -2.38
CA TYR A 30 0.00 11.97 -1.63
C TYR A 30 -0.08 11.16 -0.34
N TYR A 31 0.09 9.84 -0.41
CA TYR A 31 -0.15 8.94 0.72
C TYR A 31 1.06 8.73 1.63
N VAL A 32 2.26 8.81 1.10
CA VAL A 32 3.48 8.55 1.88
C VAL A 32 4.14 9.85 2.33
N TYR A 33 4.27 10.82 1.41
CA TYR A 33 4.98 12.07 1.69
C TYR A 33 4.07 13.23 2.10
N ASP A 34 2.77 12.98 2.18
CA ASP A 34 1.78 13.96 2.66
C ASP A 34 1.75 15.27 1.85
N CYS A 35 1.99 15.18 0.55
CA CYS A 35 1.93 16.32 -0.35
C CYS A 35 0.49 16.72 -0.66
N THR A 36 0.26 18.02 -0.85
CA THR A 36 -1.04 18.52 -1.29
C THR A 36 -1.21 18.29 -2.79
N ILE A 37 -2.46 18.36 -3.26
CA ILE A 37 -2.75 18.25 -4.71
C ILE A 37 -2.00 19.34 -5.49
N ASN A 38 -1.92 20.55 -4.94
CA ASN A 38 -1.18 21.66 -5.56
C ASN A 38 0.32 21.35 -5.70
N GLU A 39 0.91 20.79 -4.65
CA GLU A 39 2.32 20.41 -4.68
C GLU A 39 2.60 19.31 -5.71
N ILE A 40 1.74 18.31 -5.79
CA ILE A 40 1.86 17.22 -6.76
C ILE A 40 1.71 17.75 -8.18
N SER A 41 0.69 18.58 -8.42
CA SER A 41 0.45 19.22 -9.72
C SER A 41 1.69 20.00 -10.19
N SER A 42 2.27 20.79 -9.30
CA SER A 42 3.45 21.60 -9.58
C SER A 42 4.68 20.73 -9.87
N GLU A 43 4.94 19.75 -9.00
CA GLU A 43 6.12 18.89 -9.11
C GLU A 43 6.10 18.01 -10.36
N LEU A 44 4.93 17.45 -10.70
CA LEU A 44 4.78 16.58 -11.85
C LEU A 44 4.45 17.34 -13.15
N SER A 45 4.27 18.65 -13.07
CA SER A 45 3.92 19.52 -14.22
C SER A 45 2.67 19.03 -14.94
N ILE A 46 1.64 18.67 -14.18
CA ILE A 46 0.33 18.26 -14.68
C ILE A 46 -0.77 19.07 -14.02
N SER A 47 -1.97 19.06 -14.59
CA SER A 47 -3.12 19.75 -14.00
C SER A 47 -3.58 19.08 -12.70
N LYS A 48 -4.29 19.81 -11.86
CA LYS A 48 -4.89 19.25 -10.64
C LYS A 48 -5.87 18.12 -10.97
N GLN A 49 -6.63 18.27 -12.05
CA GLN A 49 -7.55 17.22 -12.52
C GLN A 49 -6.77 15.96 -12.88
N ALA A 50 -5.63 16.09 -13.55
CA ALA A 50 -4.77 14.96 -13.88
C ALA A 50 -4.20 14.29 -12.62
N VAL A 51 -3.89 15.07 -11.58
CA VAL A 51 -3.48 14.50 -10.27
C VAL A 51 -4.60 13.64 -9.69
N PHE A 52 -5.83 14.15 -9.63
CA PHE A 52 -6.97 13.39 -9.13
C PHE A 52 -7.21 12.12 -9.94
N ASP A 53 -7.14 12.20 -11.26
CA ASP A 53 -7.31 11.04 -12.14
C ASP A 53 -6.24 9.97 -11.89
N ASN A 54 -4.99 10.39 -11.77
CA ASN A 54 -3.89 9.47 -11.47
C ASN A 54 -4.03 8.80 -10.09
N LEU A 55 -4.43 9.57 -9.08
CA LEU A 55 -4.66 9.03 -7.74
C LEU A 55 -5.79 8.01 -7.74
N LYS A 56 -6.90 8.32 -8.40
CA LYS A 56 -8.04 7.41 -8.48
C LYS A 56 -7.68 6.12 -9.21
N ARG A 57 -6.96 6.21 -10.31
CA ARG A 57 -6.50 5.03 -11.05
C ARG A 57 -5.52 4.20 -10.24
N ALA A 58 -4.59 4.86 -9.53
CA ALA A 58 -3.66 4.18 -8.64
C ALA A 58 -4.42 3.41 -7.54
N GLU A 59 -5.37 4.05 -6.88
CA GLU A 59 -6.20 3.42 -5.83
C GLU A 59 -6.92 2.19 -6.35
N ASN A 60 -7.58 2.30 -7.51
CA ASN A 60 -8.32 1.20 -8.11
C ASN A 60 -7.39 0.05 -8.52
N ASN A 61 -6.25 0.36 -9.11
CA ASN A 61 -5.28 -0.65 -9.53
C ASN A 61 -4.67 -1.37 -8.32
N LEU A 62 -4.34 -0.64 -7.26
CA LEU A 62 -3.80 -1.22 -6.03
C LEU A 62 -4.78 -2.20 -5.39
N GLU A 63 -6.05 -1.82 -5.29
CA GLU A 63 -7.09 -2.71 -4.75
C GLU A 63 -7.30 -3.95 -5.64
N ASP A 64 -7.24 -3.78 -6.96
CA ASP A 64 -7.32 -4.88 -7.91
C ASP A 64 -6.14 -5.86 -7.74
N PHE A 65 -4.93 -5.37 -7.56
CA PHE A 65 -3.75 -6.22 -7.33
C PHE A 65 -3.92 -7.04 -6.05
N GLU A 66 -4.37 -6.41 -4.95
CA GLU A 66 -4.62 -7.13 -3.69
C GLU A 66 -5.71 -8.19 -3.86
N LYS A 67 -6.79 -7.87 -4.57
CA LYS A 67 -7.86 -8.81 -4.84
C LYS A 67 -7.38 -10.04 -5.60
N LYS A 68 -6.45 -9.86 -6.55
CA LYS A 68 -5.91 -10.96 -7.37
C LYS A 68 -4.77 -11.71 -6.70
N LEU A 69 -3.87 -11.01 -6.03
CA LEU A 69 -2.63 -11.57 -5.51
C LEU A 69 -2.66 -11.90 -4.02
N GLU A 70 -3.50 -11.20 -3.25
CA GLU A 70 -3.71 -11.43 -1.81
C GLU A 70 -2.44 -11.45 -0.96
N LEU A 71 -1.41 -10.65 -1.34
CA LEU A 71 -0.12 -10.63 -0.64
C LEU A 71 -0.23 -10.11 0.80
N ILE A 72 -1.05 -9.09 1.03
CA ILE A 72 -1.27 -8.54 2.38
C ILE A 72 -1.99 -9.58 3.25
N LYS A 73 -3.04 -10.19 2.72
CA LYS A 73 -3.81 -11.22 3.41
C LYS A 73 -2.93 -12.42 3.78
N ASN A 74 -2.12 -12.89 2.83
CA ASN A 74 -1.23 -14.03 3.06
C ASN A 74 -0.09 -13.69 4.03
N SER A 75 0.45 -12.47 3.97
CA SER A 75 1.47 -12.00 4.90
C SER A 75 0.98 -12.06 6.36
N LYS A 76 -0.24 -11.60 6.62
CA LYS A 76 -0.85 -11.66 7.95
C LYS A 76 -1.03 -13.11 8.42
N LYS A 77 -1.47 -14.00 7.55
CA LYS A 77 -1.62 -15.43 7.87
C LYS A 77 -0.28 -16.08 8.20
N GLU A 78 0.77 -15.77 7.46
CA GLU A 78 2.11 -16.30 7.71
C GLU A 78 2.65 -15.84 9.07
N GLU A 79 2.44 -14.60 9.45
CA GLU A 79 2.83 -14.08 10.78
C GLU A 79 2.10 -14.80 11.90
N GLU A 80 0.78 -14.99 11.77
CA GLU A 80 -0.01 -15.73 12.74
C GLU A 80 0.48 -17.17 12.88
N ASN A 81 0.78 -17.84 11.76
CA ASN A 81 1.31 -19.20 11.76
C ASN A 81 2.69 -19.29 12.41
N ARG A 82 3.55 -18.30 12.19
CA ARG A 82 4.88 -18.24 12.83
C ARG A 82 4.77 -18.09 14.34
N GLU A 83 3.87 -17.24 14.81
CA GLU A 83 3.63 -17.06 16.25
C GLU A 83 3.12 -18.35 16.91
N ILE A 84 2.19 -19.03 16.27
CA ILE A 84 1.65 -20.31 16.76
C ILE A 84 2.76 -21.36 16.87
N LYS A 85 3.60 -21.48 15.85
CA LYS A 85 4.74 -22.40 15.87
C LYS A 85 5.75 -22.07 16.94
N ARG A 86 6.04 -20.79 17.14
CA ARG A 86 6.96 -20.28 18.18
C ARG A 86 6.46 -20.64 19.57
N LYS A 87 5.19 -20.40 19.85
CA LYS A 87 4.55 -20.76 21.14
C LYS A 87 4.60 -22.25 21.41
N LYS A 88 4.36 -23.09 20.41
CA LYS A 88 4.43 -24.55 20.54
C LYS A 88 5.85 -25.02 20.88
N ILE A 89 6.87 -24.44 20.25
CA ILE A 89 8.26 -24.76 20.51
C ILE A 89 8.65 -24.34 21.94
N GLU A 90 8.27 -23.14 22.37
CA GLU A 90 8.51 -22.66 23.74
C GLU A 90 7.88 -23.57 24.77
N THR A 91 6.65 -23.99 24.56
CA THR A 91 5.93 -24.93 25.46
C THR A 91 6.65 -26.28 25.57
N ILE A 92 7.17 -26.80 24.47
CA ILE A 92 7.93 -28.06 24.46
C ILE A 92 9.26 -27.90 25.21
N LEU A 93 9.95 -26.77 25.03
CA LEU A 93 11.23 -26.52 25.70
C LEU A 93 11.09 -26.27 27.19
N GLU A 94 9.96 -25.71 27.64
CA GLU A 94 9.66 -25.46 29.06
C GLU A 94 9.20 -26.69 29.80
N SER A 95 8.75 -27.71 29.08
CA SER A 95 8.31 -28.98 29.68
C SER A 95 9.48 -29.94 29.86
#